data_a43d28c1c0df21642ea6151e4f28be70
#
_entry.id   a43d28c1c0df21642ea6151e4f28be70
#
_cell.length_a   1.000
_cell.length_b   1.000
_cell.length_c   1.000
_cell.angle_alpha   90.00
_cell.angle_beta   90.00
_cell.angle_gamma   90.00
#
_symmetry.space_group_name_H-M   'P 1'
#
loop_
_entity.id
_entity.type
_entity.pdbx_description
1 polymer ?
#
loop_
_entity_poly.entity_id
_entity_poly.type
_entity_poly.pdbx_seq_one_letter_code
_entity_poly.pdbx_strand_id
1 'polypeptide(L)'
;LSTDSAGASQDPATPLSHPLSVSGQVLDGQLRLTLAFSRARHQAQTVRRLGAALREELEALIAHCNAGAAGVTPSDFPLARLTQSGLAALKLDPAQVQDLYPLSPMQAGMLFHSVLAPEGSAYTNQLRVDIDGLDPARFIAAWQAALARHDSLRCGFLHRGEQPLQWVSRSVRLPLTHADWTGRDAAELDRFAAAELGQRFDLERPPLMRLALLRTGAHRHHLVWTVHHLLLDGWSTAQLLGEVLR
;
A
#
# COMPACT_ATOMS: atom_id res chain seq x y z
N LEU A 1 -26.44 26.92 3.06
CA LEU A 1 -27.68 26.14 3.19
C LEU A 1 -28.46 26.70 4.37
N SER A 2 -29.74 27.03 4.18
CA SER A 2 -30.59 27.53 5.26
C SER A 2 -30.78 26.46 6.32
N THR A 3 -30.75 26.84 7.58
CA THR A 3 -31.08 26.01 8.74
C THR A 3 -32.59 25.93 9.00
N ASP A 4 -33.38 26.64 8.21
CA ASP A 4 -34.81 26.68 8.37
C ASP A 4 -35.47 25.37 7.95
N SER A 5 -36.43 24.92 8.74
CA SER A 5 -37.19 23.71 8.44
C SER A 5 -38.13 23.96 7.25
N ALA A 6 -38.02 23.14 6.22
CA ALA A 6 -38.96 23.16 5.09
C ALA A 6 -40.35 22.61 5.43
N GLY A 7 -40.59 22.26 6.70
CA GLY A 7 -41.82 21.60 7.14
C GLY A 7 -41.78 20.08 6.93
N ALA A 8 -42.95 19.46 7.06
CA ALA A 8 -43.07 18.01 6.83
C ALA A 8 -43.03 17.71 5.34
N SER A 9 -42.11 16.85 4.91
CA SER A 9 -41.94 16.43 3.52
C SER A 9 -43.02 15.46 3.02
N GLN A 10 -43.86 14.94 3.92
CA GLN A 10 -44.94 14.03 3.62
C GLN A 10 -46.17 14.32 4.50
N ASP A 11 -47.35 14.12 3.94
CA ASP A 11 -48.59 14.17 4.71
C ASP A 11 -48.56 13.04 5.77
N PRO A 12 -48.86 13.36 7.06
CA PRO A 12 -48.94 12.34 8.12
C PRO A 12 -49.94 11.22 7.86
N ALA A 13 -50.96 11.46 7.00
CA ALA A 13 -51.95 10.48 6.60
C ALA A 13 -51.50 9.55 5.46
N THR A 14 -50.37 9.86 4.81
CA THR A 14 -49.87 9.02 3.71
C THR A 14 -49.44 7.66 4.24
N PRO A 15 -49.88 6.52 3.65
CA PRO A 15 -49.46 5.21 4.04
C PRO A 15 -47.97 5.05 3.89
N LEU A 16 -47.29 4.56 4.93
CA LEU A 16 -45.86 4.21 4.86
C LEU A 16 -45.66 3.07 3.86
N SER A 17 -44.73 3.20 2.95
CA SER A 17 -44.32 2.15 2.01
C SER A 17 -43.79 0.90 2.73
N HIS A 18 -43.24 1.07 3.93
CA HIS A 18 -42.71 0.03 4.79
C HIS A 18 -43.23 0.17 6.22
N PRO A 19 -43.50 -0.94 6.93
CA PRO A 19 -43.97 -0.89 8.32
C PRO A 19 -43.03 -0.18 9.28
N LEU A 20 -41.72 -0.24 8.98
CA LEU A 20 -40.63 0.43 9.66
C LEU A 20 -39.64 0.94 8.61
N SER A 21 -39.22 2.17 8.72
CA SER A 21 -38.14 2.76 7.91
C SER A 21 -37.11 3.47 8.78
N VAL A 22 -35.85 3.41 8.36
CA VAL A 22 -34.74 4.10 9.01
C VAL A 22 -34.13 5.03 7.97
N SER A 23 -34.03 6.31 8.29
CA SER A 23 -33.35 7.30 7.48
C SER A 23 -32.27 7.99 8.30
N GLY A 24 -31.16 8.37 7.64
CA GLY A 24 -30.04 9.06 8.27
C GLY A 24 -29.63 10.29 7.49
N GLN A 25 -29.21 11.31 8.21
CA GLN A 25 -28.60 12.52 7.64
C GLN A 25 -27.51 13.05 8.56
N VAL A 26 -26.50 13.67 7.97
CA VAL A 26 -25.50 14.41 8.75
C VAL A 26 -25.91 15.88 8.75
N LEU A 27 -26.15 16.43 9.94
CA LEU A 27 -26.49 17.82 10.15
C LEU A 27 -25.55 18.39 11.21
N ASP A 28 -24.91 19.51 10.92
CA ASP A 28 -23.95 20.17 11.82
C ASP A 28 -22.86 19.21 12.37
N GLY A 29 -22.37 18.30 11.52
CA GLY A 29 -21.36 17.31 11.90
C GLY A 29 -21.88 16.14 12.76
N GLN A 30 -23.19 16.08 13.00
CA GLN A 30 -23.84 15.01 13.78
C GLN A 30 -24.67 14.10 12.90
N LEU A 31 -24.53 12.79 13.07
CA LEU A 31 -25.41 11.79 12.47
C LEU A 31 -26.75 11.77 13.20
N ARG A 32 -27.83 12.07 12.49
CA ARG A 32 -29.21 11.95 12.98
C ARG A 32 -29.87 10.77 12.30
N LEU A 33 -30.37 9.83 13.10
CA LEU A 33 -31.14 8.69 12.62
C LEU A 33 -32.61 8.90 13.01
N THR A 34 -33.51 8.75 12.04
CA THR A 34 -34.93 8.83 12.22
C THR A 34 -35.56 7.47 11.92
N LEU A 35 -36.30 6.94 12.90
CA LEU A 35 -37.06 5.70 12.76
C LEU A 35 -38.55 6.07 12.62
N ALA A 36 -39.12 5.88 11.44
CA ALA A 36 -40.54 6.05 11.17
C ALA A 36 -41.21 4.66 11.16
N PHE A 37 -42.37 4.54 11.80
CA PHE A 37 -43.05 3.27 11.95
C PHE A 37 -44.57 3.40 11.98
N SER A 38 -45.24 2.34 11.55
CA SER A 38 -46.69 2.23 11.67
C SER A 38 -47.10 1.83 13.12
N ARG A 39 -47.83 2.74 13.78
CA ARG A 39 -48.39 2.46 15.14
C ARG A 39 -49.38 1.31 15.18
N ALA A 40 -49.98 0.98 14.03
CA ALA A 40 -50.90 -0.17 13.95
C ALA A 40 -50.14 -1.53 13.97
N ARG A 41 -48.83 -1.51 13.64
CA ARG A 41 -48.00 -2.72 13.53
C ARG A 41 -46.90 -2.83 14.57
N HIS A 42 -46.45 -1.73 15.13
CA HIS A 42 -45.34 -1.66 16.07
C HIS A 42 -45.66 -0.80 17.28
N GLN A 43 -45.31 -1.31 18.45
CA GLN A 43 -45.38 -0.52 19.68
C GLN A 43 -44.22 0.49 19.73
N ALA A 44 -44.53 1.71 20.13
CA ALA A 44 -43.51 2.78 20.20
C ALA A 44 -42.32 2.44 21.12
N GLN A 45 -42.59 1.69 22.21
CA GLN A 45 -41.54 1.25 23.12
C GLN A 45 -40.54 0.26 22.43
N THR A 46 -41.04 -0.65 21.61
CA THR A 46 -40.19 -1.55 20.82
C THR A 46 -39.30 -0.83 19.87
N VAL A 47 -39.83 0.19 19.13
CA VAL A 47 -39.03 0.98 18.20
C VAL A 47 -38.00 1.86 18.92
N ARG A 48 -38.36 2.41 20.10
CA ARG A 48 -37.38 3.14 20.92
C ARG A 48 -36.22 2.24 21.38
N ARG A 49 -36.52 1.01 21.82
CA ARG A 49 -35.48 0.03 22.18
C ARG A 49 -34.59 -0.30 20.99
N LEU A 50 -35.18 -0.51 19.82
CA LEU A 50 -34.43 -0.74 18.60
C LEU A 50 -33.50 0.45 18.27
N GLY A 51 -34.01 1.68 18.38
CA GLY A 51 -33.20 2.88 18.16
C GLY A 51 -32.05 3.05 19.16
N ALA A 52 -32.29 2.70 20.42
CA ALA A 52 -31.23 2.69 21.45
C ALA A 52 -30.15 1.64 21.14
N ALA A 53 -30.56 0.41 20.84
CA ALA A 53 -29.64 -0.66 20.48
C ALA A 53 -28.85 -0.32 19.22
N LEU A 54 -29.48 0.23 18.17
CA LEU A 54 -28.78 0.67 16.96
C LEU A 54 -27.72 1.72 17.27
N ARG A 55 -28.01 2.66 18.14
CA ARG A 55 -27.03 3.67 18.56
C ARG A 55 -25.86 3.05 19.30
N GLU A 56 -26.13 2.18 20.28
CA GLU A 56 -25.11 1.51 21.06
C GLU A 56 -24.17 0.67 20.17
N GLU A 57 -24.69 -0.07 19.20
CA GLU A 57 -23.91 -0.85 18.26
C GLU A 57 -23.08 0.03 17.32
N LEU A 58 -23.62 1.16 16.86
CA LEU A 58 -22.87 2.12 16.05
C LEU A 58 -21.74 2.78 16.84
N GLU A 59 -22.00 3.17 18.10
CA GLU A 59 -20.97 3.72 18.99
C GLU A 59 -19.88 2.70 19.28
N ALA A 60 -20.24 1.42 19.51
CA ALA A 60 -19.28 0.34 19.70
C ALA A 60 -18.43 0.08 18.44
N LEU A 61 -19.05 0.09 17.27
CA LEU A 61 -18.35 -0.03 15.98
C LEU A 61 -17.36 1.10 15.75
N ILE A 62 -17.78 2.35 16.02
CA ILE A 62 -16.90 3.52 15.92
C ILE A 62 -15.72 3.41 16.89
N ALA A 63 -15.97 3.00 18.13
CA ALA A 63 -14.93 2.78 19.13
C ALA A 63 -13.95 1.69 18.69
N HIS A 64 -14.45 0.58 18.13
CA HIS A 64 -13.63 -0.50 17.58
C HIS A 64 -12.72 0.00 16.43
N CYS A 65 -13.28 0.74 15.47
CA CYS A 65 -12.50 1.31 14.36
C CYS A 65 -11.43 2.31 14.85
N ASN A 66 -11.78 3.15 15.84
CA ASN A 66 -10.85 4.14 16.39
C ASN A 66 -9.75 3.51 17.27
N ALA A 67 -9.98 2.32 17.81
CA ALA A 67 -8.98 1.58 18.59
C ALA A 67 -7.84 1.00 17.74
N GLY A 68 -7.82 1.29 16.43
CA GLY A 68 -6.75 0.84 15.53
C GLY A 68 -6.79 -0.66 15.25
N ALA A 69 -7.94 -1.30 15.38
CA ALA A 69 -8.15 -2.67 14.94
C ALA A 69 -7.95 -2.73 13.42
N ALA A 70 -6.70 -2.96 13.00
CA ALA A 70 -6.35 -3.17 11.61
C ALA A 70 -6.82 -4.58 11.22
N GLY A 71 -7.87 -4.66 10.45
CA GLY A 71 -8.33 -5.88 9.81
C GLY A 71 -8.45 -5.65 8.32
N VAL A 72 -8.23 -6.70 7.54
CA VAL A 72 -8.47 -6.70 6.10
C VAL A 72 -9.38 -7.89 5.74
N THR A 73 -10.21 -7.66 4.77
CA THR A 73 -11.17 -8.64 4.26
C THR A 73 -10.93 -8.85 2.75
N PRO A 74 -11.42 -9.93 2.16
CA PRO A 74 -11.33 -10.11 0.70
C PRO A 74 -11.93 -8.98 -0.12
N SER A 75 -12.90 -8.24 0.41
CA SER A 75 -13.51 -7.09 -0.26
C SER A 75 -12.57 -5.90 -0.39
N ASP A 76 -11.54 -5.82 0.44
CA ASP A 76 -10.51 -4.78 0.34
C ASP A 76 -9.58 -5.04 -0.86
N PHE A 77 -9.51 -6.30 -1.32
CA PHE A 77 -8.63 -6.77 -2.40
C PHE A 77 -9.40 -7.57 -3.46
N PRO A 78 -10.36 -6.97 -4.15
CA PRO A 78 -11.28 -7.71 -5.03
C PRO A 78 -10.58 -8.40 -6.21
N LEU A 79 -9.43 -7.89 -6.65
CA LEU A 79 -8.64 -8.47 -7.73
C LEU A 79 -7.92 -9.76 -7.31
N ALA A 80 -7.59 -9.91 -6.04
CA ALA A 80 -6.92 -11.09 -5.51
C ALA A 80 -7.82 -12.34 -5.47
N ARG A 81 -9.16 -12.17 -5.48
CA ARG A 81 -10.17 -13.24 -5.49
C ARG A 81 -9.95 -14.29 -4.40
N LEU A 82 -9.53 -13.85 -3.23
CA LEU A 82 -9.27 -14.73 -2.09
C LEU A 82 -10.53 -14.96 -1.24
N THR A 83 -10.55 -16.10 -0.55
CA THR A 83 -11.41 -16.30 0.61
C THR A 83 -10.78 -15.66 1.85
N GLN A 84 -11.54 -15.48 2.94
CA GLN A 84 -11.00 -14.98 4.20
C GLN A 84 -9.87 -15.87 4.74
N SER A 85 -10.02 -17.19 4.61
CA SER A 85 -8.97 -18.15 5.00
C SER A 85 -7.74 -18.06 4.11
N GLY A 86 -7.93 -17.86 2.79
CA GLY A 86 -6.84 -17.63 1.85
C GLY A 86 -6.05 -16.36 2.18
N LEU A 87 -6.75 -15.26 2.47
CA LEU A 87 -6.12 -14.01 2.89
C LEU A 87 -5.33 -14.17 4.20
N ALA A 88 -5.91 -14.82 5.20
CA ALA A 88 -5.24 -15.11 6.47
C ALA A 88 -3.98 -16.00 6.31
N ALA A 89 -4.01 -16.94 5.37
CA ALA A 89 -2.89 -17.83 5.08
C ALA A 89 -1.65 -17.11 4.51
N LEU A 90 -1.82 -15.93 3.91
CA LEU A 90 -0.70 -15.12 3.40
C LEU A 90 0.17 -14.56 4.52
N LYS A 91 -0.34 -14.46 5.75
CA LYS A 91 0.37 -13.97 6.95
C LYS A 91 0.98 -12.58 6.75
N LEU A 92 0.33 -11.75 5.94
CA LEU A 92 0.69 -10.33 5.79
C LEU A 92 0.17 -9.54 6.98
N ASP A 93 0.93 -8.54 7.42
CA ASP A 93 0.46 -7.61 8.43
C ASP A 93 -0.60 -6.67 7.83
N PRO A 94 -1.86 -6.70 8.28
CA PRO A 94 -2.92 -5.84 7.75
C PRO A 94 -2.59 -4.35 7.79
N ALA A 95 -1.81 -3.91 8.79
CA ALA A 95 -1.39 -2.51 8.91
C ALA A 95 -0.40 -2.09 7.80
N GLN A 96 0.32 -3.05 7.24
CA GLN A 96 1.33 -2.81 6.21
C GLN A 96 0.78 -2.96 4.79
N VAL A 97 -0.30 -3.69 4.59
CA VAL A 97 -0.84 -3.97 3.25
C VAL A 97 -1.68 -2.80 2.77
N GLN A 98 -1.29 -2.22 1.63
CA GLN A 98 -2.08 -1.21 0.91
C GLN A 98 -2.98 -1.88 -0.12
N ASP A 99 -2.45 -2.81 -0.91
CA ASP A 99 -3.19 -3.51 -1.96
C ASP A 99 -2.62 -4.91 -2.20
N LEU A 100 -3.41 -5.76 -2.86
CA LEU A 100 -3.09 -7.15 -3.18
C LEU A 100 -3.79 -7.55 -4.49
N TYR A 101 -3.04 -8.03 -5.49
CA TYR A 101 -3.60 -8.41 -6.79
C TYR A 101 -2.71 -9.42 -7.52
N PRO A 102 -3.22 -10.10 -8.58
CA PRO A 102 -2.44 -11.06 -9.36
C PRO A 102 -1.27 -10.40 -10.09
N LEU A 103 -0.26 -11.20 -10.41
CA LEU A 103 0.84 -10.80 -11.27
C LEU A 103 0.39 -10.69 -12.73
N SER A 104 1.07 -9.83 -13.49
CA SER A 104 1.00 -9.91 -14.94
C SER A 104 1.66 -11.23 -15.44
N PRO A 105 1.31 -11.73 -16.64
CA PRO A 105 1.94 -12.94 -17.17
C PRO A 105 3.46 -12.87 -17.25
N MET A 106 4.01 -11.69 -17.56
CA MET A 106 5.45 -11.45 -17.58
C MET A 106 6.07 -11.57 -16.19
N GLN A 107 5.46 -10.93 -15.19
CA GLN A 107 5.91 -11.02 -13.80
C GLN A 107 5.82 -12.46 -13.27
N ALA A 108 4.76 -13.19 -13.61
CA ALA A 108 4.61 -14.59 -13.19
C ALA A 108 5.75 -15.46 -13.75
N GLY A 109 6.13 -15.27 -15.03
CA GLY A 109 7.27 -15.95 -15.63
C GLY A 109 8.59 -15.61 -14.94
N MET A 110 8.85 -14.32 -14.69
CA MET A 110 10.07 -13.88 -13.99
C MET A 110 10.14 -14.43 -12.56
N LEU A 111 9.01 -14.38 -11.83
CA LEU A 111 8.92 -14.93 -10.47
C LEU A 111 9.22 -16.43 -10.45
N PHE A 112 8.59 -17.18 -11.36
CA PHE A 112 8.81 -18.62 -11.49
C PHE A 112 10.30 -18.95 -11.69
N HIS A 113 10.98 -18.30 -12.62
CA HIS A 113 12.40 -18.49 -12.86
C HIS A 113 13.27 -18.08 -11.66
N SER A 114 12.94 -16.97 -10.99
CA SER A 114 13.67 -16.50 -9.82
C SER A 114 13.56 -17.48 -8.63
N VAL A 115 12.43 -18.17 -8.49
CA VAL A 115 12.21 -19.19 -7.46
C VAL A 115 12.89 -20.51 -7.80
N LEU A 116 12.88 -20.92 -9.08
CA LEU A 116 13.51 -22.18 -9.52
C LEU A 116 15.04 -22.13 -9.51
N ALA A 117 15.63 -20.98 -9.86
CA ALA A 117 17.08 -20.81 -9.92
C ALA A 117 17.55 -19.76 -8.90
N PRO A 118 17.41 -20.04 -7.61
CA PRO A 118 17.68 -19.05 -6.57
C PRO A 118 19.17 -18.64 -6.52
N GLU A 119 20.09 -19.42 -7.08
CA GLU A 119 21.52 -19.08 -7.15
C GLU A 119 21.84 -18.02 -8.22
N GLY A 120 20.88 -17.70 -9.09
CA GLY A 120 21.09 -16.78 -10.21
C GLY A 120 20.69 -15.33 -9.87
N SER A 121 21.40 -14.37 -10.45
CA SER A 121 21.03 -12.93 -10.50
C SER A 121 20.22 -12.61 -11.77
N ALA A 122 19.55 -13.57 -12.38
CA ALA A 122 19.01 -13.50 -13.74
C ALA A 122 18.07 -12.31 -13.99
N TYR A 123 17.37 -11.84 -12.97
CA TYR A 123 16.47 -10.69 -13.06
C TYR A 123 16.87 -9.55 -12.12
N THR A 124 18.13 -9.52 -11.68
CA THR A 124 18.68 -8.42 -10.91
C THR A 124 19.52 -7.54 -11.81
N ASN A 125 19.09 -6.28 -11.96
CA ASN A 125 19.79 -5.27 -12.72
C ASN A 125 20.58 -4.38 -11.79
N GLN A 126 21.74 -3.92 -12.26
CA GLN A 126 22.56 -2.96 -11.53
C GLN A 126 22.97 -1.82 -12.46
N LEU A 127 22.70 -0.59 -12.03
CA LEU A 127 23.22 0.64 -12.64
C LEU A 127 24.36 1.15 -11.79
N ARG A 128 25.46 1.51 -12.46
CA ARG A 128 26.60 2.19 -11.85
C ARG A 128 26.88 3.47 -12.61
N VAL A 129 26.98 4.60 -11.90
CA VAL A 129 27.25 5.89 -12.52
C VAL A 129 27.95 6.82 -11.55
N ASP A 130 28.93 7.60 -12.08
CA ASP A 130 29.53 8.70 -11.35
C ASP A 130 28.68 9.95 -11.55
N ILE A 131 28.43 10.67 -10.47
CA ILE A 131 27.63 11.90 -10.46
C ILE A 131 28.46 13.00 -9.80
N ASP A 132 28.72 14.08 -10.55
CA ASP A 132 29.38 15.25 -10.05
C ASP A 132 28.36 16.30 -9.56
N GLY A 133 28.71 17.03 -8.49
CA GLY A 133 27.88 18.10 -7.95
C GLY A 133 26.58 17.68 -7.26
N LEU A 134 26.41 16.39 -6.95
CA LEU A 134 25.22 15.87 -6.29
C LEU A 134 25.12 16.38 -4.85
N ASP A 135 23.93 16.85 -4.46
CA ASP A 135 23.55 17.02 -3.06
C ASP A 135 22.97 15.68 -2.53
N PRO A 136 23.71 14.96 -1.65
CA PRO A 136 23.25 13.66 -1.16
C PRO A 136 21.94 13.73 -0.41
N ALA A 137 21.66 14.79 0.35
CA ALA A 137 20.45 14.90 1.15
C ALA A 137 19.21 15.04 0.24
N ARG A 138 19.29 15.88 -0.78
CA ARG A 138 18.24 16.04 -1.78
C ARG A 138 18.01 14.77 -2.58
N PHE A 139 19.08 14.12 -3.00
CA PHE A 139 19.00 12.86 -3.75
C PHE A 139 18.31 11.74 -2.95
N ILE A 140 18.69 11.56 -1.68
CA ILE A 140 18.08 10.58 -0.80
C ILE A 140 16.58 10.90 -0.59
N ALA A 141 16.25 12.17 -0.38
CA ALA A 141 14.87 12.62 -0.22
C ALA A 141 14.04 12.37 -1.49
N ALA A 142 14.60 12.62 -2.68
CA ALA A 142 13.95 12.36 -3.96
C ALA A 142 13.64 10.85 -4.15
N TRP A 143 14.58 9.97 -3.83
CA TRP A 143 14.35 8.53 -3.87
C TRP A 143 13.29 8.08 -2.87
N GLN A 144 13.30 8.62 -1.65
CA GLN A 144 12.26 8.28 -0.66
C GLN A 144 10.89 8.79 -1.10
N ALA A 145 10.81 9.96 -1.72
CA ALA A 145 9.58 10.49 -2.30
C ALA A 145 9.07 9.63 -3.47
N ALA A 146 9.98 9.17 -4.35
CA ALA A 146 9.64 8.26 -5.44
C ALA A 146 9.09 6.92 -4.92
N LEU A 147 9.70 6.34 -3.89
CA LEU A 147 9.17 5.14 -3.21
C LEU A 147 7.77 5.36 -2.63
N ALA A 148 7.52 6.51 -2.02
CA ALA A 148 6.20 6.82 -1.49
C ALA A 148 5.15 7.02 -2.59
N ARG A 149 5.55 7.58 -3.73
CA ARG A 149 4.67 7.92 -4.85
C ARG A 149 4.31 6.72 -5.73
N HIS A 150 5.26 5.81 -5.99
CA HIS A 150 5.09 4.72 -6.93
C HIS A 150 4.86 3.39 -6.22
N ASP A 151 3.65 2.88 -6.32
CA ASP A 151 3.24 1.61 -5.69
C ASP A 151 4.10 0.44 -6.18
N SER A 152 4.47 0.42 -7.48
CA SER A 152 5.33 -0.61 -8.05
C SER A 152 6.66 -0.79 -7.33
N LEU A 153 7.23 0.29 -6.78
CA LEU A 153 8.49 0.24 -6.02
C LEU A 153 8.33 -0.36 -4.62
N ARG A 154 7.10 -0.49 -4.14
CA ARG A 154 6.74 -1.01 -2.82
C ARG A 154 6.11 -2.40 -2.88
N CYS A 155 6.24 -3.07 -4.03
CA CYS A 155 5.70 -4.42 -4.22
C CYS A 155 6.60 -5.51 -3.66
N GLY A 156 5.96 -6.47 -2.97
CA GLY A 156 6.48 -7.80 -2.69
C GLY A 156 5.70 -8.86 -3.47
N PHE A 157 6.30 -10.02 -3.73
CA PHE A 157 5.76 -11.06 -4.61
C PHE A 157 5.63 -12.38 -3.87
N LEU A 158 4.40 -12.82 -3.68
CA LEU A 158 4.06 -14.05 -2.97
C LEU A 158 3.92 -15.18 -3.99
N HIS A 159 4.66 -16.25 -3.79
CA HIS A 159 4.59 -17.43 -4.66
C HIS A 159 3.93 -18.65 -3.98
N ARG A 160 3.44 -18.43 -2.75
CA ARG A 160 2.75 -19.46 -1.95
C ARG A 160 1.24 -19.36 -2.18
N GLY A 161 0.56 -20.50 -2.25
CA GLY A 161 -0.89 -20.56 -2.44
C GLY A 161 -1.30 -21.02 -3.84
N GLU A 162 -2.59 -20.87 -4.16
CA GLU A 162 -3.16 -21.35 -5.42
C GLU A 162 -2.69 -20.55 -6.64
N GLN A 163 -2.40 -19.28 -6.46
CA GLN A 163 -1.88 -18.39 -7.49
C GLN A 163 -0.86 -17.41 -6.92
N PRO A 164 0.16 -17.02 -7.69
CA PRO A 164 1.09 -15.99 -7.25
C PRO A 164 0.40 -14.63 -7.20
N LEU A 165 0.72 -13.87 -6.16
CA LEU A 165 0.15 -12.55 -5.91
C LEU A 165 1.27 -11.53 -5.70
N GLN A 166 1.03 -10.29 -6.06
CA GLN A 166 1.84 -9.17 -5.60
C GLN A 166 1.04 -8.35 -4.58
N TRP A 167 1.74 -7.88 -3.57
CA TRP A 167 1.19 -7.03 -2.54
C TRP A 167 1.95 -5.71 -2.47
N VAL A 168 1.24 -4.63 -2.22
CA VAL A 168 1.81 -3.29 -2.09
C VAL A 168 1.93 -2.96 -0.61
N SER A 169 3.13 -2.61 -0.18
CA SER A 169 3.34 -2.09 1.18
C SER A 169 2.90 -0.64 1.27
N ARG A 170 2.22 -0.26 2.37
CA ARG A 170 1.84 1.15 2.63
C ARG A 170 3.05 2.07 2.70
N SER A 171 4.15 1.56 3.23
CA SER A 171 5.40 2.32 3.30
C SER A 171 6.59 1.39 3.29
N VAL A 172 7.68 1.84 2.71
CA VAL A 172 8.97 1.15 2.75
C VAL A 172 10.08 2.16 3.05
N ARG A 173 11.12 1.69 3.68
CA ARG A 173 12.35 2.46 3.83
C ARG A 173 13.28 2.16 2.65
N LEU A 174 13.89 3.20 2.09
CA LEU A 174 14.94 3.03 1.09
C LEU A 174 16.16 2.30 1.71
N PRO A 175 16.53 1.10 1.23
CA PRO A 175 17.78 0.47 1.64
C PRO A 175 18.95 1.23 1.00
N LEU A 176 19.63 2.05 1.82
CA LEU A 176 20.68 2.95 1.36
C LEU A 176 21.95 2.75 2.16
N THR A 177 23.05 2.51 1.45
CA THR A 177 24.41 2.66 1.94
C THR A 177 24.94 4.02 1.53
N HIS A 178 25.24 4.91 2.49
CA HIS A 178 25.88 6.19 2.23
C HIS A 178 27.20 6.23 2.99
N ALA A 179 28.32 6.30 2.24
CA ALA A 179 29.67 6.18 2.83
C ALA A 179 30.70 7.05 2.10
N ASP A 180 31.75 7.42 2.83
CA ASP A 180 32.92 8.09 2.28
C ASP A 180 33.94 7.03 1.80
N TRP A 181 34.19 7.08 0.51
CA TRP A 181 35.14 6.22 -0.19
C TRP A 181 36.25 7.00 -0.88
N THR A 182 36.48 8.23 -0.44
CA THR A 182 37.59 9.04 -0.96
C THR A 182 38.93 8.29 -0.79
N GLY A 183 39.69 8.20 -1.87
CA GLY A 183 40.99 7.52 -1.87
C GLY A 183 40.94 6.01 -2.09
N ARG A 184 39.75 5.39 -2.23
CA ARG A 184 39.64 4.00 -2.65
C ARG A 184 39.80 3.86 -4.16
N ASP A 185 40.32 2.73 -4.58
CA ASP A 185 40.57 2.43 -5.99
C ASP A 185 39.34 1.89 -6.72
N ALA A 186 39.41 1.86 -8.05
CA ALA A 186 38.32 1.34 -8.89
C ALA A 186 38.04 -0.15 -8.64
N ALA A 187 39.07 -0.93 -8.29
CA ALA A 187 38.91 -2.35 -8.03
C ALA A 187 38.11 -2.63 -6.73
N GLU A 188 38.21 -1.73 -5.73
CA GLU A 188 37.38 -1.80 -4.53
C GLU A 188 35.92 -1.49 -4.86
N LEU A 189 35.66 -0.48 -5.70
CA LEU A 189 34.30 -0.16 -6.20
C LEU A 189 33.70 -1.34 -6.98
N ASP A 190 34.50 -1.98 -7.83
CA ASP A 190 34.06 -3.14 -8.59
C ASP A 190 33.71 -4.34 -7.68
N ARG A 191 34.55 -4.61 -6.67
CA ARG A 191 34.27 -5.65 -5.68
C ARG A 191 33.00 -5.37 -4.89
N PHE A 192 32.80 -4.12 -4.47
CA PHE A 192 31.59 -3.71 -3.77
C PHE A 192 30.35 -3.89 -4.64
N ALA A 193 30.38 -3.40 -5.88
CA ALA A 193 29.27 -3.52 -6.81
C ALA A 193 28.93 -4.97 -7.13
N ALA A 194 29.95 -5.83 -7.30
CA ALA A 194 29.77 -7.26 -7.50
C ALA A 194 29.16 -7.94 -6.25
N ALA A 195 29.58 -7.55 -5.06
CA ALA A 195 28.99 -8.05 -3.81
C ALA A 195 27.53 -7.63 -3.66
N GLU A 196 27.19 -6.36 -3.97
CA GLU A 196 25.81 -5.87 -4.00
C GLU A 196 24.93 -6.63 -5.01
N LEU A 197 25.46 -6.89 -6.21
CA LEU A 197 24.74 -7.65 -7.24
C LEU A 197 24.50 -9.10 -6.81
N GLY A 198 25.46 -9.71 -6.10
CA GLY A 198 25.38 -11.08 -5.58
C GLY A 198 24.43 -11.25 -4.39
N GLN A 199 24.03 -10.17 -3.73
CA GLN A 199 23.06 -10.25 -2.63
C GLN A 199 21.65 -10.43 -3.19
N ARG A 200 20.99 -11.49 -2.76
CA ARG A 200 19.62 -11.79 -3.18
C ARG A 200 18.60 -10.86 -2.56
N PHE A 201 17.50 -10.69 -3.28
CA PHE A 201 16.29 -10.09 -2.73
C PHE A 201 15.39 -11.19 -2.13
N ASP A 202 14.84 -10.94 -0.95
CA ASP A 202 13.66 -11.66 -0.48
C ASP A 202 12.46 -11.11 -1.26
N LEU A 203 11.99 -11.88 -2.25
CA LEU A 203 10.94 -11.42 -3.16
C LEU A 203 9.62 -11.11 -2.45
N GLU A 204 9.39 -11.68 -1.26
CA GLU A 204 8.19 -11.41 -0.47
C GLU A 204 8.29 -10.10 0.34
N ARG A 205 9.49 -9.48 0.46
CA ARG A 205 9.73 -8.30 1.29
C ARG A 205 10.16 -7.07 0.48
N PRO A 206 9.26 -6.11 0.23
CA PRO A 206 9.63 -4.88 -0.45
C PRO A 206 10.51 -3.96 0.43
N PRO A 207 11.29 -3.07 -0.16
CA PRO A 207 11.46 -2.88 -1.61
C PRO A 207 12.52 -3.83 -2.19
N LEU A 208 12.28 -4.30 -3.42
CA LEU A 208 13.25 -5.15 -4.13
C LEU A 208 14.29 -4.30 -4.87
N MET A 209 14.86 -3.35 -4.16
CA MET A 209 15.93 -2.47 -4.66
C MET A 209 16.82 -2.03 -3.50
N ARG A 210 18.09 -1.71 -3.83
CA ARG A 210 19.08 -1.15 -2.91
C ARG A 210 19.88 -0.08 -3.62
N LEU A 211 20.25 0.95 -2.89
CA LEU A 211 21.15 2.01 -3.36
C LEU A 211 22.41 2.05 -2.50
N ALA A 212 23.55 2.30 -3.15
CA ALA A 212 24.73 2.77 -2.47
C ALA A 212 25.20 4.07 -3.11
N LEU A 213 25.35 5.11 -2.32
CA LEU A 213 25.90 6.40 -2.70
C LEU A 213 27.25 6.56 -2.02
N LEU A 214 28.33 6.39 -2.78
CA LEU A 214 29.70 6.35 -2.28
C LEU A 214 30.41 7.65 -2.70
N ARG A 215 30.80 8.46 -1.74
CA ARG A 215 31.59 9.67 -2.03
C ARG A 215 33.01 9.29 -2.44
N THR A 216 33.40 9.57 -3.67
CA THR A 216 34.72 9.24 -4.23
C THR A 216 35.63 10.46 -4.40
N GLY A 217 35.10 11.68 -4.17
CA GLY A 217 35.85 12.94 -4.25
C GLY A 217 35.11 14.08 -3.58
N ALA A 218 35.66 15.29 -3.64
CA ALA A 218 35.09 16.46 -2.98
C ALA A 218 33.65 16.75 -3.42
N HIS A 219 33.34 16.54 -4.69
CA HIS A 219 32.03 16.79 -5.30
C HIS A 219 31.55 15.62 -6.15
N ARG A 220 32.21 14.47 -6.05
CA ARG A 220 31.91 13.28 -6.85
C ARG A 220 31.38 12.14 -6.01
N HIS A 221 30.30 11.53 -6.47
CA HIS A 221 29.70 10.35 -5.88
C HIS A 221 29.60 9.23 -6.92
N HIS A 222 29.84 8.01 -6.50
CA HIS A 222 29.57 6.80 -7.27
C HIS A 222 28.27 6.20 -6.79
N LEU A 223 27.26 6.14 -7.66
CA LEU A 223 25.98 5.51 -7.40
C LEU A 223 26.05 4.05 -7.86
N VAL A 224 25.65 3.13 -6.98
CA VAL A 224 25.32 1.75 -7.32
C VAL A 224 23.86 1.53 -6.99
N TRP A 225 23.03 1.33 -8.00
CA TRP A 225 21.60 1.01 -7.82
C TRP A 225 21.35 -0.40 -8.32
N THR A 226 20.96 -1.30 -7.40
CA THR A 226 20.62 -2.68 -7.67
C THR A 226 19.13 -2.87 -7.49
N VAL A 227 18.43 -3.42 -8.49
CA VAL A 227 16.98 -3.55 -8.52
C VAL A 227 16.54 -4.85 -9.19
N HIS A 228 15.50 -5.48 -8.64
CA HIS A 228 14.91 -6.67 -9.27
C HIS A 228 13.95 -6.26 -10.38
N HIS A 229 14.02 -6.93 -11.52
CA HIS A 229 13.25 -6.59 -12.74
C HIS A 229 11.73 -6.79 -12.60
N LEU A 230 11.27 -7.47 -11.56
CA LEU A 230 9.85 -7.55 -11.20
C LEU A 230 9.23 -6.18 -10.91
N LEU A 231 10.02 -5.18 -10.45
CA LEU A 231 9.52 -3.84 -10.12
C LEU A 231 9.39 -2.92 -11.33
N LEU A 232 10.38 -2.96 -12.22
CA LEU A 232 10.58 -1.98 -13.30
C LEU A 232 11.08 -2.66 -14.57
N ASP A 233 10.58 -2.24 -15.69
CA ASP A 233 11.16 -2.49 -17.01
C ASP A 233 12.14 -1.36 -17.40
N GLY A 234 12.77 -1.49 -18.57
CA GLY A 234 13.75 -0.49 -19.04
C GLY A 234 13.15 0.89 -19.25
N TRP A 235 11.88 0.97 -19.65
CA TRP A 235 11.18 2.23 -19.87
C TRP A 235 10.88 2.94 -18.54
N SER A 236 10.31 2.23 -17.59
CA SER A 236 10.01 2.74 -16.24
C SER A 236 11.28 3.13 -15.48
N THR A 237 12.38 2.38 -15.69
CA THR A 237 13.69 2.70 -15.12
C THR A 237 14.18 4.07 -15.56
N ALA A 238 14.11 4.38 -16.87
CA ALA A 238 14.53 5.67 -17.41
C ALA A 238 13.67 6.84 -16.88
N GLN A 239 12.36 6.63 -16.75
CA GLN A 239 11.44 7.63 -16.19
C GLN A 239 11.74 7.91 -14.72
N LEU A 240 11.92 6.85 -13.92
CA LEU A 240 12.25 6.97 -12.50
C LEU A 240 13.57 7.72 -12.28
N LEU A 241 14.62 7.38 -13.05
CA LEU A 241 15.89 8.11 -13.00
C LEU A 241 15.72 9.59 -13.38
N GLY A 242 14.92 9.87 -14.40
CA GLY A 242 14.60 11.24 -14.81
C GLY A 242 13.82 12.01 -13.74
N GLU A 243 13.05 11.36 -12.90
CA GLU A 243 12.32 11.96 -11.78
C GLU A 243 13.26 12.27 -10.59
N VAL A 244 14.10 11.32 -10.20
CA VAL A 244 14.95 11.46 -9.00
C VAL A 244 16.22 12.30 -9.21
N LEU A 245 16.60 12.58 -10.46
CA LEU A 245 17.77 13.39 -10.81
C LEU A 245 17.44 14.85 -11.17
N ARG A 246 16.19 15.25 -11.11
CA ARG A 246 15.73 16.65 -11.31
C ARG A 246 15.72 17.41 -10.00
#